data_fd849c9d98fbb7dc781b7c8a0d70c73e
#
_entry.id   fd849c9d98fbb7dc781b7c8a0d70c73e
#
_cell.length_a   1.000
_cell.length_b   1.000
_cell.length_c   1.000
_cell.angle_alpha   90.00
_cell.angle_beta   90.00
_cell.angle_gamma   90.00
#
_symmetry.space_group_name_H-M   'P 1'
#
loop_
_entity.id
_entity.type
_entity.pdbx_description
1 polymer ?
#
loop_
_entity_poly.entity_id
_entity_poly.type
_entity_poly.pdbx_seq_one_letter_code
_entity_poly.pdbx_strand_id
1 'polypeptide(L)'
;AVLLLLSAIPFIGQSLEFRSLTASLESQRELSIEARQDQAVVVSFENEWGPINDFPVQQVGDAMFTLQSVLSPDRLSSLEVSEGVVRIQGTSQEPQAILERLEQNPMFTEVAFSRATNNSRYYIDLRISTVNFEAYMVRYLPDE
;
A
#
# COMPACT_ATOMS: atom_id res chain seq x y z
N ALA A 1 -12.30 -19.96 74.64
CA ALA A 1 -12.07 -20.74 73.40
C ALA A 1 -12.98 -20.27 72.24
N VAL A 2 -14.24 -19.99 72.47
CA VAL A 2 -15.22 -19.57 71.42
C VAL A 2 -14.91 -18.19 70.84
N LEU A 3 -14.41 -17.25 71.64
CA LEU A 3 -14.04 -15.89 71.16
C LEU A 3 -12.84 -15.88 70.23
N LEU A 4 -11.90 -16.81 70.35
CA LEU A 4 -10.73 -16.98 69.47
C LEU A 4 -11.14 -17.54 68.08
N LEU A 5 -12.14 -18.42 68.06
CA LEU A 5 -12.69 -18.94 66.80
C LEU A 5 -13.46 -17.88 65.98
N LEU A 6 -14.21 -16.99 66.65
CA LEU A 6 -14.94 -15.91 66.03
C LEU A 6 -14.01 -14.83 65.41
N SER A 7 -12.81 -14.64 65.99
CA SER A 7 -11.86 -13.66 65.44
C SER A 7 -11.08 -14.15 64.21
N ALA A 8 -11.10 -15.44 63.92
CA ALA A 8 -10.45 -16.02 62.77
C ALA A 8 -11.27 -15.99 61.49
N ILE A 9 -12.58 -15.85 61.60
CA ILE A 9 -13.53 -15.83 60.44
C ILE A 9 -13.21 -14.74 59.45
N PRO A 10 -13.00 -13.46 59.80
CA PRO A 10 -12.68 -12.42 58.82
C PRO A 10 -11.33 -12.65 58.14
N PHE A 11 -10.38 -13.30 58.79
CA PHE A 11 -9.05 -13.59 58.23
C PHE A 11 -9.11 -14.67 57.15
N ILE A 12 -9.98 -15.65 57.31
CA ILE A 12 -10.22 -16.71 56.30
C ILE A 12 -10.93 -16.14 55.06
N GLY A 13 -11.91 -15.27 55.26
CA GLY A 13 -12.61 -14.60 54.14
C GLY A 13 -11.69 -13.74 53.30
N GLN A 14 -10.84 -12.93 53.96
CA GLN A 14 -9.86 -12.09 53.27
C GLN A 14 -8.81 -12.92 52.50
N SER A 15 -8.36 -14.04 53.05
CA SER A 15 -7.38 -14.91 52.40
C SER A 15 -7.91 -15.61 51.15
N LEU A 16 -9.22 -15.90 51.11
CA LEU A 16 -9.90 -16.48 49.96
C LEU A 16 -10.13 -15.41 48.84
N GLU A 17 -10.51 -14.19 49.20
CA GLU A 17 -10.62 -13.09 48.27
C GLU A 17 -9.26 -12.71 47.65
N PHE A 18 -8.19 -12.67 48.46
CA PHE A 18 -6.83 -12.46 47.92
C PHE A 18 -6.42 -13.53 46.93
N ARG A 19 -6.73 -14.77 47.17
CA ARG A 19 -6.40 -15.88 46.23
C ARG A 19 -7.18 -15.79 44.95
N SER A 20 -8.45 -15.44 45.01
CA SER A 20 -9.28 -15.28 43.82
C SER A 20 -8.85 -14.07 42.96
N LEU A 21 -8.48 -12.96 43.62
CA LEU A 21 -7.97 -11.77 42.94
C LEU A 21 -6.58 -12.04 42.31
N THR A 22 -5.72 -12.78 42.97
CA THR A 22 -4.38 -13.14 42.45
C THR A 22 -4.53 -14.06 41.23
N ALA A 23 -5.40 -15.05 41.30
CA ALA A 23 -5.67 -15.96 40.18
C ALA A 23 -6.30 -15.21 38.97
N SER A 24 -7.18 -14.25 39.23
CA SER A 24 -7.75 -13.41 38.18
C SER A 24 -6.70 -12.50 37.53
N LEU A 25 -5.82 -11.90 38.33
CA LEU A 25 -4.71 -11.10 37.83
C LEU A 25 -3.69 -11.93 37.01
N GLU A 26 -3.44 -13.15 37.41
CA GLU A 26 -2.53 -14.04 36.73
C GLU A 26 -3.09 -14.48 35.38
N SER A 27 -4.37 -14.81 35.31
CA SER A 27 -5.07 -15.13 34.07
C SER A 27 -5.14 -13.92 33.13
N GLN A 28 -5.37 -12.72 33.63
CA GLN A 28 -5.34 -11.48 32.82
C GLN A 28 -3.92 -11.17 32.33
N ARG A 29 -2.90 -11.47 33.11
CA ARG A 29 -1.50 -11.34 32.69
C ARG A 29 -1.17 -12.31 31.56
N GLU A 30 -1.55 -13.56 31.66
CA GLU A 30 -1.33 -14.56 30.61
C GLU A 30 -2.00 -14.13 29.28
N LEU A 31 -3.28 -13.74 29.34
CA LEU A 31 -4.00 -13.23 28.18
C LEU A 31 -3.33 -11.99 27.57
N SER A 32 -2.79 -11.11 28.43
CA SER A 32 -2.11 -9.91 27.93
C SER A 32 -0.73 -10.21 27.30
N ILE A 33 -0.06 -11.23 27.77
CA ILE A 33 1.22 -11.69 27.17
C ILE A 33 0.96 -12.35 25.82
N GLU A 34 -0.04 -13.22 25.75
CA GLU A 34 -0.45 -13.87 24.51
C GLU A 34 -0.89 -12.83 23.47
N ALA A 35 -1.74 -11.88 23.85
CA ALA A 35 -2.17 -10.79 22.95
C ALA A 35 -1.00 -9.92 22.46
N ARG A 36 0.01 -9.68 23.30
CA ARG A 36 1.22 -8.95 22.90
C ARG A 36 2.11 -9.76 21.94
N GLN A 37 2.19 -11.07 22.16
CA GLN A 37 2.93 -11.95 21.25
C GLN A 37 2.24 -12.00 19.86
N ASP A 38 0.93 -12.16 19.83
CA ASP A 38 0.15 -12.13 18.59
C ASP A 38 0.28 -10.79 17.88
N GLN A 39 0.21 -9.69 18.63
CA GLN A 39 0.42 -8.35 18.07
C GLN A 39 1.83 -8.18 17.50
N ALA A 40 2.86 -8.69 18.17
CA ALA A 40 4.24 -8.63 17.69
C ALA A 40 4.41 -9.41 16.38
N VAL A 41 3.76 -10.56 16.24
CA VAL A 41 3.76 -11.36 15.01
C VAL A 41 3.07 -10.59 13.87
N VAL A 42 1.91 -9.98 14.14
CA VAL A 42 1.19 -9.18 13.13
C VAL A 42 2.02 -7.98 12.70
N VAL A 43 2.61 -7.24 13.63
CA VAL A 43 3.47 -6.09 13.32
C VAL A 43 4.71 -6.51 12.53
N SER A 44 5.32 -7.64 12.89
CA SER A 44 6.45 -8.18 12.13
C SER A 44 6.06 -8.54 10.70
N PHE A 45 4.91 -9.20 10.54
CA PHE A 45 4.37 -9.56 9.23
C PHE A 45 4.03 -8.31 8.40
N GLU A 46 3.38 -7.32 9.00
CA GLU A 46 3.06 -6.06 8.31
C GLU A 46 4.31 -5.30 7.87
N ASN A 47 5.36 -5.29 8.68
CA ASN A 47 6.63 -4.65 8.32
C ASN A 47 7.36 -5.37 7.18
N GLU A 48 7.32 -6.70 7.16
CA GLU A 48 8.01 -7.49 6.15
C GLU A 48 7.24 -7.58 4.83
N TRP A 49 5.92 -7.79 4.89
CA TRP A 49 5.08 -8.05 3.72
C TRP A 49 4.19 -6.87 3.33
N GLY A 50 3.99 -5.91 4.23
CA GLY A 50 3.19 -4.72 3.97
C GLY A 50 3.60 -3.99 2.69
N PRO A 51 4.90 -3.71 2.48
CA PRO A 51 5.36 -3.05 1.25
C PRO A 51 5.00 -3.80 -0.03
N ILE A 52 4.94 -5.12 0.03
CA ILE A 52 4.59 -5.97 -1.12
C ILE A 52 3.08 -6.03 -1.32
N ASN A 53 2.33 -6.25 -0.24
CA ASN A 53 0.87 -6.41 -0.29
C ASN A 53 0.14 -5.09 -0.60
N ASP A 54 0.65 -3.98 -0.06
CA ASP A 54 0.04 -2.66 -0.24
C ASP A 54 0.55 -1.95 -1.50
N PHE A 55 1.46 -2.58 -2.26
CA PHE A 55 1.95 -1.99 -3.50
C PHE A 55 0.80 -1.72 -4.46
N PRO A 56 0.66 -0.47 -4.97
CA PRO A 56 -0.43 -0.11 -5.86
C PRO A 56 -0.40 -0.96 -7.12
N VAL A 57 -1.52 -1.62 -7.42
CA VAL A 57 -1.65 -2.43 -8.64
C VAL A 57 -1.61 -1.49 -9.84
N GLN A 58 -0.55 -1.56 -10.60
CA GLN A 58 -0.43 -0.86 -11.88
C GLN A 58 -1.14 -1.68 -12.94
N GLN A 59 -2.23 -1.16 -13.46
CA GLN A 59 -3.04 -1.82 -14.50
C GLN A 59 -2.32 -1.72 -15.87
N VAL A 60 -1.13 -2.31 -15.97
CA VAL A 60 -0.28 -2.21 -17.18
C VAL A 60 -1.00 -2.80 -18.39
N GLY A 61 -1.72 -3.92 -18.22
CA GLY A 61 -2.49 -4.53 -19.30
C GLY A 61 -3.56 -3.59 -19.86
N ASP A 62 -4.35 -2.99 -19.00
CA ASP A 62 -5.40 -2.05 -19.39
C ASP A 62 -4.82 -0.77 -20.00
N ALA A 63 -3.69 -0.29 -19.48
CA ALA A 63 -2.97 0.83 -20.05
C ALA A 63 -2.48 0.54 -21.47
N MET A 64 -2.00 -0.67 -21.73
CA MET A 64 -1.57 -1.10 -23.07
C MET A 64 -2.74 -1.15 -24.06
N PHE A 65 -3.89 -1.70 -23.66
CA PHE A 65 -5.09 -1.68 -24.51
C PHE A 65 -5.58 -0.26 -24.79
N THR A 66 -5.54 0.59 -23.76
CA THR A 66 -5.92 1.99 -23.90
C THR A 66 -4.97 2.73 -24.83
N LEU A 67 -3.66 2.54 -24.69
CA LEU A 67 -2.65 3.09 -25.59
C LEU A 67 -2.89 2.65 -27.04
N GLN A 68 -3.16 1.38 -27.26
CA GLN A 68 -3.47 0.87 -28.60
C GLN A 68 -4.69 1.59 -29.21
N SER A 69 -5.74 1.80 -28.41
CA SER A 69 -6.94 2.50 -28.84
C SER A 69 -6.68 3.98 -29.16
N VAL A 70 -5.93 4.67 -28.29
CA VAL A 70 -5.62 6.10 -28.44
C VAL A 70 -4.68 6.36 -29.61
N LEU A 71 -3.70 5.47 -29.81
CA LEU A 71 -2.70 5.62 -30.86
C LEU A 71 -3.22 5.22 -32.26
N SER A 72 -4.30 4.48 -32.35
CA SER A 72 -4.86 4.10 -33.66
C SER A 72 -5.34 5.32 -34.44
N PRO A 73 -5.06 5.44 -35.76
CA PRO A 73 -4.38 4.49 -36.65
C PRO A 73 -2.85 4.65 -36.73
N ASP A 74 -2.25 5.47 -35.89
CA ASP A 74 -0.82 5.75 -35.90
C ASP A 74 0.02 4.51 -35.49
N ARG A 75 1.27 4.51 -35.86
CA ARG A 75 2.16 3.36 -35.61
C ARG A 75 3.03 3.59 -34.39
N LEU A 76 2.94 2.66 -33.44
CA LEU A 76 3.89 2.54 -32.35
C LEU A 76 5.10 1.73 -32.81
N SER A 77 6.30 2.29 -32.61
CA SER A 77 7.57 1.63 -32.99
C SER A 77 8.26 1.00 -31.78
N SER A 78 8.13 1.61 -30.62
CA SER A 78 8.72 1.13 -29.36
C SER A 78 7.87 1.56 -28.18
N LEU A 79 7.80 0.68 -27.19
CA LEU A 79 7.22 0.95 -25.90
C LEU A 79 8.13 0.38 -24.83
N GLU A 80 8.48 1.20 -23.85
CA GLU A 80 9.30 0.85 -22.71
C GLU A 80 8.58 1.27 -21.43
N VAL A 81 8.53 0.38 -20.45
CA VAL A 81 7.99 0.68 -19.12
C VAL A 81 9.11 0.51 -18.12
N SER A 82 9.47 1.57 -17.43
CA SER A 82 10.54 1.59 -16.45
C SER A 82 10.22 2.57 -15.33
N GLU A 83 10.30 2.13 -14.07
CA GLU A 83 10.11 2.97 -12.87
C GLU A 83 8.78 3.75 -12.87
N GLY A 84 7.71 3.14 -13.34
CA GLY A 84 6.38 3.77 -13.42
C GLY A 84 6.22 4.77 -14.56
N VAL A 85 7.26 4.99 -15.37
CA VAL A 85 7.22 5.81 -16.57
C VAL A 85 7.06 4.91 -17.79
N VAL A 86 6.12 5.26 -18.63
CA VAL A 86 5.91 4.62 -19.94
C VAL A 86 6.47 5.55 -21.01
N ARG A 87 7.45 5.08 -21.75
CA ARG A 87 8.03 5.77 -22.88
C ARG A 87 7.51 5.17 -24.16
N ILE A 88 6.88 5.98 -24.97
CA ILE A 88 6.39 5.57 -26.28
C ILE A 88 7.09 6.32 -27.40
N GLN A 89 7.39 5.58 -28.44
CA GLN A 89 7.96 6.12 -29.66
C GLN A 89 7.17 5.61 -30.87
N GLY A 90 6.87 6.48 -31.78
CA GLY A 90 6.13 6.11 -32.97
C GLY A 90 6.23 7.14 -34.08
N THR A 91 5.38 6.97 -35.08
CA THR A 91 5.26 7.88 -36.20
C THR A 91 3.80 8.29 -36.39
N SER A 92 3.57 9.57 -36.51
CA SER A 92 2.26 10.16 -36.78
C SER A 92 2.41 11.39 -37.67
N GLN A 93 1.39 11.69 -38.41
CA GLN A 93 1.30 12.96 -39.14
C GLN A 93 0.99 14.14 -38.22
N GLU A 94 0.29 13.86 -37.11
CA GLU A 94 -0.13 14.84 -36.13
C GLU A 94 0.26 14.43 -34.70
N PRO A 95 1.55 14.49 -34.34
CA PRO A 95 2.00 14.08 -33.02
C PRO A 95 1.35 14.84 -31.86
N GLN A 96 0.99 16.11 -32.08
CA GLN A 96 0.33 16.94 -31.10
C GLN A 96 -1.07 16.41 -30.75
N ALA A 97 -1.81 15.92 -31.73
CA ALA A 97 -3.13 15.33 -31.49
C ALA A 97 -3.04 14.03 -30.67
N ILE A 98 -1.95 13.28 -30.78
CA ILE A 98 -1.70 12.12 -29.92
C ILE A 98 -1.48 12.57 -28.48
N LEU A 99 -0.64 13.57 -28.25
CA LEU A 99 -0.39 14.12 -26.92
C LEU A 99 -1.70 14.55 -26.24
N GLU A 100 -2.51 15.34 -26.94
CA GLU A 100 -3.79 15.82 -26.41
C GLU A 100 -4.77 14.69 -26.08
N ARG A 101 -4.84 13.64 -26.91
CA ARG A 101 -5.67 12.46 -26.63
C ARG A 101 -5.19 11.68 -25.40
N LEU A 102 -3.89 11.61 -25.20
CA LEU A 102 -3.30 10.96 -24.03
C LEU A 102 -3.55 11.79 -22.76
N GLU A 103 -3.39 13.11 -22.82
CA GLU A 103 -3.66 14.01 -21.68
C GLU A 103 -5.13 13.98 -21.24
N GLN A 104 -6.06 13.82 -22.20
CA GLN A 104 -7.49 13.72 -21.90
C GLN A 104 -7.90 12.38 -21.29
N ASN A 105 -7.03 11.37 -21.35
CA ASN A 105 -7.34 10.05 -20.81
C ASN A 105 -6.99 9.97 -19.31
N PRO A 106 -7.95 9.68 -18.44
CA PRO A 106 -7.70 9.64 -16.97
C PRO A 106 -6.74 8.54 -16.53
N MET A 107 -6.43 7.58 -17.40
CA MET A 107 -5.48 6.52 -17.10
C MET A 107 -4.03 7.00 -17.12
N PHE A 108 -3.76 8.12 -17.80
CA PHE A 108 -2.41 8.64 -17.96
C PHE A 108 -2.23 9.98 -17.26
N THR A 109 -1.07 10.16 -16.68
CA THR A 109 -0.66 11.41 -16.02
C THR A 109 0.74 11.81 -16.51
N GLU A 110 1.11 13.05 -16.29
CA GLU A 110 2.42 13.60 -16.65
C GLU A 110 2.81 13.31 -18.11
N VAL A 111 1.84 13.46 -19.02
CA VAL A 111 2.06 13.24 -20.46
C VAL A 111 2.85 14.39 -21.05
N ALA A 112 4.01 14.12 -21.60
CA ALA A 112 4.87 15.14 -22.20
C ALA A 112 5.72 14.58 -23.34
N PHE A 113 6.10 15.44 -24.29
CA PHE A 113 7.14 15.07 -25.22
C PHE A 113 8.49 15.01 -24.52
N SER A 114 9.17 13.87 -24.59
CA SER A 114 10.54 13.70 -24.05
C SER A 114 11.60 14.32 -24.96
N ARG A 115 11.29 14.47 -26.22
CA ARG A 115 12.18 15.09 -27.24
C ARG A 115 11.35 15.86 -28.25
N ALA A 116 12.01 16.79 -28.93
CA ALA A 116 11.39 17.51 -30.06
C ALA A 116 10.98 16.51 -31.15
N THR A 117 9.77 16.68 -31.67
CA THR A 117 9.25 15.90 -32.79
C THR A 117 10.05 16.23 -34.06
N ASN A 118 10.52 15.20 -34.76
CA ASN A 118 11.23 15.37 -36.01
C ASN A 118 10.76 14.33 -37.02
N ASN A 119 10.50 14.76 -38.27
CA ASN A 119 10.05 13.90 -39.36
C ASN A 119 8.87 12.97 -39.00
N SER A 120 7.83 13.51 -38.40
CA SER A 120 6.64 12.77 -37.98
C SER A 120 6.92 11.71 -36.88
N ARG A 121 8.12 11.64 -36.33
CA ARG A 121 8.41 10.80 -35.19
C ARG A 121 8.06 11.55 -33.91
N TYR A 122 7.40 10.85 -32.99
CA TYR A 122 7.11 11.34 -31.65
C TYR A 122 7.79 10.49 -30.59
N TYR A 123 8.14 11.14 -29.50
CA TYR A 123 8.69 10.55 -28.28
C TYR A 123 7.89 11.16 -27.14
N ILE A 124 7.07 10.34 -26.50
CA ILE A 124 6.22 10.79 -25.39
C ILE A 124 6.54 9.95 -24.17
N ASP A 125 6.77 10.63 -23.07
CA ASP A 125 6.84 10.02 -21.74
C ASP A 125 5.52 10.30 -21.02
N LEU A 126 4.99 9.29 -20.37
CA LEU A 126 3.76 9.38 -19.59
C LEU A 126 3.83 8.45 -18.39
N ARG A 127 2.98 8.69 -17.41
CA ARG A 127 2.82 7.79 -16.26
C ARG A 127 1.43 7.18 -16.26
N ILE A 128 1.35 5.93 -15.83
CA ILE A 128 0.07 5.30 -15.54
C ILE A 128 -0.45 5.88 -14.23
N SER A 129 -1.69 6.38 -14.23
CA SER A 129 -2.35 6.87 -13.03
C SER A 129 -2.55 5.70 -12.07
N THR A 130 -1.78 5.69 -10.98
CA THR A 130 -1.93 4.73 -9.89
C THR A 130 -2.59 5.42 -8.72
N VAL A 131 -3.76 4.94 -8.35
CA VAL A 131 -4.46 5.43 -7.17
C VAL A 131 -3.60 5.12 -5.93
N ASN A 132 -3.33 6.14 -5.11
CA ASN A 132 -2.60 6.02 -3.84
C ASN A 132 -1.09 5.73 -3.92
N PHE A 133 -0.44 5.92 -5.07
CA PHE A 133 1.01 5.72 -5.14
C PHE A 133 1.78 6.69 -4.22
N GLU A 134 1.36 7.93 -4.12
CA GLU A 134 1.93 8.91 -3.18
C GLU A 134 1.76 8.48 -1.72
N ALA A 135 0.58 7.97 -1.37
CA ALA A 135 0.31 7.46 -0.02
C ALA A 135 1.18 6.22 0.29
N TYR A 136 1.44 5.38 -0.68
CA TYR A 136 2.36 4.26 -0.56
C TYR A 136 3.80 4.73 -0.30
N MET A 137 4.28 5.70 -1.06
CA MET A 137 5.63 6.26 -0.89
C MET A 137 5.82 6.87 0.49
N VAL A 138 4.87 7.68 0.95
CA VAL A 138 4.91 8.29 2.29
C VAL A 138 4.92 7.23 3.40
N ARG A 139 4.21 6.12 3.21
CA ARG A 139 4.10 5.07 4.22
C ARG A 139 5.34 4.19 4.32
N TYR A 140 5.91 3.79 3.19
CA TYR A 140 6.97 2.78 3.15
C TYR A 140 8.35 3.31 2.78
N LEU A 141 8.41 4.47 2.13
CA LEU A 141 9.64 5.12 1.69
C LEU A 141 9.61 6.61 2.06
N PRO A 142 9.46 6.95 3.37
CA PRO A 142 9.52 8.34 3.77
C PRO A 142 10.87 8.92 3.36
N ASP A 143 10.85 10.10 2.74
CA ASP A 143 12.06 10.83 2.39
C ASP A 143 12.94 11.00 3.63
N GLU A 144 14.21 10.63 3.55
CA GLU A 144 15.20 10.81 4.61
C GLU A 144 15.50 12.30 4.88
#